data_9572b26d296d759b22870100bd68df6a
#
_entry.id   9572b26d296d759b22870100bd68df6a
#
_cell.length_a   1.000
_cell.length_b   1.000
_cell.length_c   1.000
_cell.angle_alpha   90.00
_cell.angle_beta   90.00
_cell.angle_gamma   90.00
#
_symmetry.space_group_name_H-M   'P 1'
#
loop_
_entity.id
_entity.type
_entity.pdbx_description
1 polymer ?
#
loop_
_entity_poly.entity_id
_entity_poly.type
_entity_poly.pdbx_seq_one_letter_code
_entity_poly.pdbx_strand_id
1 'polypeptide(L)'
;NELQEAVKASCKAEKGTIADNDSLNVVYIIGESFIKYHTNLYGYPLLTTPRLTKEKAKGNLYIFNDVVSAYAATSLTIRNTFCCNSLMDKEKWYHTPFFPAIFKRAGFDVYYWDNQKTDVTEGLTGFTTNSFLYNKTIASLSYTASSDKTFRYDDQLIQDYFKNKKPTGKYNLIMFHLWGQHIDAASRYPHN
;
A
#
# COMPACT_ATOMS: atom_id res chain seq x y z
N ASN A 1 -5.74 24.11 -2.57
CA ASN A 1 -4.47 23.45 -2.30
C ASN A 1 -4.50 22.02 -2.89
N GLU A 2 -3.33 21.40 -3.03
CA GLU A 2 -3.20 20.07 -3.67
C GLU A 2 -4.15 19.03 -3.08
N LEU A 3 -4.31 19.00 -1.77
CA LEU A 3 -5.20 18.05 -1.08
C LEU A 3 -6.68 18.25 -1.47
N GLN A 4 -7.13 19.49 -1.61
CA GLN A 4 -8.51 19.76 -2.04
C GLN A 4 -8.75 19.30 -3.48
N GLU A 5 -7.78 19.48 -4.35
CA GLU A 5 -7.87 18.98 -5.74
C GLU A 5 -7.88 17.45 -5.78
N ALA A 6 -7.02 16.76 -4.99
CA ALA A 6 -7.02 15.31 -4.87
C ALA A 6 -8.38 14.77 -4.35
N VAL A 7 -9.00 15.46 -3.38
CA VAL A 7 -10.35 15.13 -2.91
C VAL A 7 -11.36 15.27 -4.05
N LYS A 8 -11.35 16.39 -4.78
CA LYS A 8 -12.26 16.61 -5.90
C LYS A 8 -12.09 15.56 -7.00
N ALA A 9 -10.85 15.22 -7.36
CA ALA A 9 -10.55 14.19 -8.35
C ALA A 9 -11.11 12.83 -7.92
N SER A 10 -10.90 12.45 -6.66
CA SER A 10 -11.42 11.19 -6.10
C SER A 10 -12.95 11.15 -6.05
N CYS A 11 -13.60 12.27 -5.75
CA CYS A 11 -15.08 12.38 -5.76
C CYS A 11 -15.66 12.27 -7.17
N LYS A 12 -14.94 12.73 -8.19
CA LYS A 12 -15.37 12.70 -9.60
C LYS A 12 -15.08 11.36 -10.29
N ALA A 13 -14.28 10.50 -9.70
CA ALA A 13 -13.96 9.20 -10.28
C ALA A 13 -15.25 8.46 -10.64
N GLU A 14 -15.27 7.89 -11.84
CA GLU A 14 -16.43 7.10 -12.28
C GLU A 14 -16.67 5.91 -11.35
N LYS A 15 -17.92 5.56 -11.17
CA LYS A 15 -18.29 4.39 -10.40
C LYS A 15 -17.95 3.16 -11.24
N GLY A 16 -16.90 2.44 -10.84
CA GLY A 16 -16.59 1.14 -11.43
C GLY A 16 -17.73 0.15 -11.22
N THR A 17 -17.91 -0.75 -12.16
CA THR A 17 -18.84 -1.89 -12.03
C THR A 17 -18.05 -3.17 -11.93
N ILE A 18 -18.40 -4.02 -10.98
CA ILE A 18 -17.85 -5.37 -10.87
C ILE A 18 -18.71 -6.27 -11.75
N ALA A 19 -18.11 -6.82 -12.79
CA ALA A 19 -18.83 -7.65 -13.76
C ALA A 19 -19.08 -9.09 -13.27
N ASP A 20 -18.44 -9.51 -12.18
CA ASP A 20 -18.49 -10.88 -11.70
C ASP A 20 -19.38 -11.03 -10.47
N ASN A 21 -20.04 -12.20 -10.38
CA ASN A 21 -20.86 -12.56 -9.24
C ASN A 21 -20.11 -13.30 -8.13
N ASP A 22 -18.84 -13.65 -8.34
CA ASP A 22 -18.01 -14.34 -7.36
C ASP A 22 -17.42 -13.38 -6.32
N SER A 23 -17.00 -13.90 -5.18
CA SER A 23 -16.30 -13.13 -4.17
C SER A 23 -14.83 -12.89 -4.60
N LEU A 24 -14.32 -11.70 -4.33
CA LEU A 24 -12.95 -11.34 -4.66
C LEU A 24 -12.26 -10.67 -3.48
N ASN A 25 -11.12 -11.23 -3.09
CA ASN A 25 -10.20 -10.60 -2.14
C ASN A 25 -8.91 -10.23 -2.86
N VAL A 26 -8.63 -8.93 -2.94
CA VAL A 26 -7.38 -8.38 -3.45
C VAL A 26 -6.52 -7.99 -2.26
N VAL A 27 -5.33 -8.59 -2.13
CA VAL A 27 -4.35 -8.21 -1.10
C VAL A 27 -3.22 -7.44 -1.76
N TYR A 28 -3.01 -6.20 -1.34
CA TYR A 28 -1.98 -5.32 -1.85
C TYR A 28 -0.94 -5.04 -0.76
N ILE A 29 0.28 -5.53 -0.96
CA ILE A 29 1.37 -5.39 0.02
C ILE A 29 2.40 -4.42 -0.52
N ILE A 30 2.65 -3.34 0.21
CA ILE A 30 3.67 -2.35 -0.09
C ILE A 30 4.85 -2.64 0.82
N GLY A 31 5.94 -3.14 0.24
CA GLY A 31 7.22 -3.31 0.92
C GLY A 31 7.96 -1.98 1.03
N GLU A 32 8.91 -1.90 1.95
CA GLU A 32 9.81 -0.76 2.12
C GLU A 32 11.27 -1.22 2.06
N SER A 33 12.11 -0.44 1.39
CA SER A 33 13.55 -0.71 1.24
C SER A 33 13.86 -2.11 0.67
N PHE A 34 12.96 -2.65 -0.15
CA PHE A 34 13.14 -3.94 -0.81
C PHE A 34 13.99 -3.77 -2.06
N ILE A 35 15.17 -4.37 -2.04
CA ILE A 35 16.13 -4.27 -3.14
C ILE A 35 16.06 -5.52 -4.02
N LYS A 36 15.63 -5.37 -5.26
CA LYS A 36 15.54 -6.43 -6.27
C LYS A 36 16.84 -7.23 -6.39
N TYR A 37 17.99 -6.54 -6.43
CA TYR A 37 19.29 -7.17 -6.60
C TYR A 37 19.81 -7.95 -5.39
N HIS A 38 19.15 -7.85 -4.23
CA HIS A 38 19.43 -8.68 -3.06
C HIS A 38 18.39 -9.79 -2.88
N THR A 39 17.64 -10.09 -3.92
CA THR A 39 16.55 -11.08 -3.90
C THR A 39 16.88 -12.23 -4.83
N ASN A 40 16.95 -13.46 -4.31
CA ASN A 40 17.30 -14.63 -5.12
C ASN A 40 16.32 -14.94 -6.25
N LEU A 41 15.09 -14.45 -6.19
CA LEU A 41 14.14 -14.50 -7.30
C LEU A 41 14.65 -13.80 -8.56
N TYR A 42 15.55 -12.81 -8.42
CA TYR A 42 16.16 -12.04 -9.49
C TYR A 42 17.63 -12.38 -9.71
N GLY A 43 18.09 -13.54 -9.21
CA GLY A 43 19.43 -14.04 -9.45
C GLY A 43 20.47 -13.71 -8.36
N TYR A 44 20.07 -13.15 -7.22
CA TYR A 44 20.97 -12.98 -6.09
C TYR A 44 21.42 -14.35 -5.55
N PRO A 45 22.73 -14.56 -5.27
CA PRO A 45 23.27 -15.88 -4.96
C PRO A 45 22.83 -16.44 -3.61
N LEU A 46 22.47 -15.60 -2.66
CA LEU A 46 21.98 -16.04 -1.35
C LEU A 46 20.45 -16.24 -1.37
N LEU A 47 20.00 -17.25 -0.63
CA LEU A 47 18.59 -17.61 -0.55
C LEU A 47 17.84 -16.65 0.41
N THR A 48 17.51 -15.47 -0.07
CA THR A 48 16.86 -14.40 0.72
C THR A 48 15.34 -14.47 0.75
N THR A 49 14.72 -15.11 -0.24
CA THR A 49 13.26 -15.21 -0.34
C THR A 49 12.79 -16.66 -0.59
N PRO A 50 13.10 -17.63 0.31
CA PRO A 50 12.86 -19.05 0.05
C PRO A 50 11.39 -19.42 -0.11
N ARG A 51 10.48 -18.74 0.60
CA ARG A 51 9.04 -18.98 0.49
C ARG A 51 8.50 -18.52 -0.85
N LEU A 52 8.89 -17.34 -1.33
CA LEU A 52 8.49 -16.85 -2.65
C LEU A 52 9.05 -17.73 -3.77
N THR A 53 10.26 -18.25 -3.62
CA THR A 53 10.86 -19.21 -4.56
C THR A 53 10.03 -20.48 -4.67
N LYS A 54 9.49 -20.99 -3.55
CA LYS A 54 8.59 -22.12 -3.55
C LYS A 54 7.27 -21.82 -4.27
N GLU A 55 6.68 -20.65 -4.05
CA GLU A 55 5.45 -20.26 -4.73
C GLU A 55 5.66 -20.04 -6.23
N LYS A 56 6.81 -19.52 -6.64
CA LYS A 56 7.20 -19.46 -8.06
C LYS A 56 7.26 -20.86 -8.68
N ALA A 57 7.88 -21.80 -8.01
CA ALA A 57 8.00 -23.19 -8.49
C ALA A 57 6.64 -23.91 -8.63
N LYS A 58 5.64 -23.51 -7.85
CA LYS A 58 4.26 -24.00 -7.94
C LYS A 58 3.42 -23.28 -9.02
N GLY A 59 3.94 -22.26 -9.68
CA GLY A 59 3.19 -21.45 -10.63
C GLY A 59 2.26 -20.39 -9.99
N ASN A 60 2.35 -20.18 -8.68
CA ASN A 60 1.53 -19.22 -7.93
C ASN A 60 2.11 -17.82 -7.88
N LEU A 61 3.30 -17.59 -8.43
CA LEU A 61 3.98 -16.31 -8.37
C LEU A 61 4.44 -15.87 -9.76
N TYR A 62 3.97 -14.71 -10.18
CA TYR A 62 4.44 -13.99 -11.36
C TYR A 62 5.48 -12.95 -10.93
N ILE A 63 6.59 -12.86 -11.66
CA ILE A 63 7.68 -11.94 -11.38
C ILE A 63 7.78 -10.93 -12.51
N PHE A 64 7.77 -9.66 -12.15
CA PHE A 64 8.00 -8.58 -13.08
C PHE A 64 9.46 -8.14 -13.00
N ASN A 65 10.20 -8.26 -14.10
CA ASN A 65 11.63 -7.98 -14.15
C ASN A 65 11.95 -6.51 -14.41
N ASP A 66 11.03 -5.79 -15.05
CA ASP A 66 11.22 -4.42 -15.50
C ASP A 66 10.27 -3.46 -14.77
N VAL A 67 10.43 -3.42 -13.44
CA VAL A 67 9.69 -2.50 -12.56
C VAL A 67 10.69 -1.63 -11.82
N VAL A 68 10.49 -0.33 -11.91
CA VAL A 68 11.33 0.69 -11.28
C VAL A 68 10.46 1.59 -10.42
N SER A 69 10.93 1.91 -9.21
CA SER A 69 10.26 2.89 -8.37
C SER A 69 10.32 4.27 -9.01
N ALA A 70 9.22 5.00 -8.94
CA ALA A 70 9.12 6.37 -9.47
C ALA A 70 10.14 7.33 -8.82
N TYR A 71 10.40 7.15 -7.53
CA TYR A 71 11.32 7.98 -6.74
C TYR A 71 12.05 7.12 -5.71
N ALA A 72 13.19 7.64 -5.22
CA ALA A 72 13.93 7.02 -4.13
C ALA A 72 13.30 7.27 -2.74
N ALA A 73 12.38 8.23 -2.63
CA ALA A 73 11.71 8.58 -1.37
C ALA A 73 10.30 8.01 -1.34
N THR A 74 9.97 7.31 -0.26
CA THR A 74 8.65 6.70 -0.01
C THR A 74 7.54 7.71 -0.19
N SER A 75 7.75 8.93 0.27
CA SER A 75 6.78 10.04 0.19
C SER A 75 6.34 10.37 -1.22
N LEU A 76 7.23 10.51 -2.10
CA LEU A 76 6.95 10.84 -3.48
C LEU A 76 6.40 9.62 -4.24
N THR A 77 6.93 8.44 -3.95
CA THR A 77 6.51 7.18 -4.56
C THR A 77 5.05 6.86 -4.23
N ILE A 78 4.67 6.94 -2.96
CA ILE A 78 3.31 6.62 -2.52
C ILE A 78 2.26 7.53 -3.19
N ARG A 79 2.53 8.82 -3.34
CA ARG A 79 1.61 9.72 -4.04
C ARG A 79 1.30 9.22 -5.45
N ASN A 80 2.32 8.86 -6.20
CA ASN A 80 2.17 8.37 -7.57
C ASN A 80 1.58 6.95 -7.62
N THR A 81 1.92 6.11 -6.64
CA THR A 81 1.40 4.73 -6.57
C THR A 81 -0.09 4.71 -6.24
N PHE A 82 -0.55 5.57 -5.33
CA PHE A 82 -1.94 5.60 -4.90
C PHE A 82 -2.84 6.46 -5.77
N CYS A 83 -2.28 7.44 -6.47
CA CYS A 83 -3.03 8.23 -7.43
C CYS A 83 -2.90 7.62 -8.82
N CYS A 84 -3.99 7.58 -9.59
CA CYS A 84 -4.02 6.98 -10.90
C CYS A 84 -3.33 7.86 -11.95
N ASN A 85 -2.05 8.15 -11.74
CA ASN A 85 -1.24 8.92 -12.68
C ASN A 85 0.09 8.22 -12.99
N SER A 86 0.61 8.46 -14.17
CA SER A 86 1.93 8.02 -14.59
C SER A 86 2.92 9.18 -14.52
N LEU A 87 4.20 8.88 -14.24
CA LEU A 87 5.28 9.86 -14.36
C LEU A 87 5.46 10.39 -15.79
N MET A 88 4.97 9.64 -16.78
CA MET A 88 5.00 10.05 -18.20
C MET A 88 3.86 11.01 -18.52
N ASP A 89 2.84 11.11 -17.67
CA ASP A 89 1.74 12.03 -17.85
C ASP A 89 2.16 13.44 -17.45
N LYS A 90 1.61 14.44 -18.15
CA LYS A 90 1.75 15.85 -17.75
C LYS A 90 0.87 16.23 -16.57
N GLU A 91 -0.04 15.33 -16.20
CA GLU A 91 -1.01 15.52 -15.12
C GLU A 91 -0.34 15.39 -13.76
N LYS A 92 -0.71 16.23 -12.84
CA LYS A 92 -0.19 16.19 -11.47
C LYS A 92 -0.94 15.16 -10.64
N TRP A 93 -0.27 14.51 -9.69
CA TRP A 93 -0.83 13.45 -8.85
C TRP A 93 -2.18 13.84 -8.21
N TYR A 94 -2.36 15.09 -7.85
CA TYR A 94 -3.56 15.57 -7.17
C TYR A 94 -4.75 15.89 -8.12
N HIS A 95 -4.56 15.78 -9.42
CA HIS A 95 -5.64 15.89 -10.40
C HIS A 95 -6.21 14.53 -10.81
N THR A 96 -5.58 13.45 -10.36
CA THR A 96 -6.02 12.09 -10.64
C THR A 96 -6.69 11.46 -9.43
N PRO A 97 -7.62 10.51 -9.62
CA PRO A 97 -8.31 9.90 -8.51
C PRO A 97 -7.39 8.99 -7.71
N PHE A 98 -7.69 8.88 -6.42
CA PHE A 98 -7.03 7.99 -5.48
C PHE A 98 -7.60 6.57 -5.63
N PHE A 99 -6.79 5.57 -6.00
CA PHE A 99 -7.30 4.27 -6.38
C PHE A 99 -8.11 3.55 -5.27
N PRO A 100 -7.77 3.65 -3.97
CA PRO A 100 -8.61 3.07 -2.93
C PRO A 100 -10.04 3.64 -2.91
N ALA A 101 -10.19 4.93 -3.25
CA ALA A 101 -11.52 5.55 -3.37
C ALA A 101 -12.30 4.99 -4.57
N ILE A 102 -11.61 4.67 -5.68
CA ILE A 102 -12.24 4.00 -6.83
C ILE A 102 -12.76 2.62 -6.43
N PHE A 103 -11.94 1.82 -5.75
CA PHE A 103 -12.37 0.50 -5.26
C PHE A 103 -13.57 0.59 -4.32
N LYS A 104 -13.52 1.52 -3.36
CA LYS A 104 -14.65 1.73 -2.43
C LYS A 104 -15.93 2.13 -3.16
N ARG A 105 -15.84 3.01 -4.16
CA ARG A 105 -16.99 3.41 -5.00
C ARG A 105 -17.50 2.26 -5.86
N ALA A 106 -16.65 1.31 -6.25
CA ALA A 106 -17.04 0.10 -6.96
C ALA A 106 -17.72 -0.94 -6.06
N GLY A 107 -17.78 -0.72 -4.75
CA GLY A 107 -18.46 -1.59 -3.80
C GLY A 107 -17.54 -2.55 -3.05
N PHE A 108 -16.23 -2.31 -3.06
CA PHE A 108 -15.30 -3.04 -2.22
C PHE A 108 -15.31 -2.50 -0.79
N ASP A 109 -15.17 -3.38 0.18
CA ASP A 109 -14.66 -3.04 1.49
C ASP A 109 -13.15 -2.83 1.38
N VAL A 110 -12.66 -1.67 1.79
CA VAL A 110 -11.25 -1.27 1.66
C VAL A 110 -10.63 -1.15 3.04
N TYR A 111 -9.60 -1.94 3.28
CA TYR A 111 -8.86 -1.99 4.54
C TYR A 111 -7.43 -1.52 4.32
N TYR A 112 -6.94 -0.58 5.14
CA TYR A 112 -5.58 -0.06 5.05
C TYR A 112 -4.85 -0.17 6.39
N TRP A 113 -3.90 -1.09 6.48
CA TRP A 113 -3.03 -1.30 7.64
C TRP A 113 -1.63 -0.81 7.32
N ASP A 114 -1.20 0.24 8.04
CA ASP A 114 0.04 0.97 7.77
C ASP A 114 0.96 0.94 9.00
N ASN A 115 2.14 0.37 8.81
CA ASN A 115 3.18 0.34 9.84
C ASN A 115 4.11 1.56 9.80
N GLN A 116 3.93 2.45 8.83
CA GLN A 116 4.67 3.71 8.70
C GLN A 116 3.81 4.94 9.05
N LYS A 117 2.68 4.73 9.70
CA LYS A 117 1.83 5.81 10.17
C LYS A 117 2.61 6.67 11.17
N THR A 118 2.98 7.87 10.77
CA THR A 118 3.57 8.86 11.68
C THR A 118 2.47 9.67 12.34
N ASP A 119 2.59 9.88 13.63
CA ASP A 119 1.69 10.78 14.35
C ASP A 119 1.82 12.19 13.77
N VAL A 120 0.73 12.74 13.29
CA VAL A 120 0.66 14.05 12.65
C VAL A 120 1.02 15.19 13.63
N THR A 121 1.14 14.86 14.91
CA THR A 121 1.40 15.79 16.01
C THR A 121 2.88 16.05 16.28
N GLU A 122 3.79 15.22 15.81
CA GLU A 122 5.22 15.49 15.97
C GLU A 122 5.75 16.34 14.83
N GLY A 123 5.66 17.64 15.05
CA GLY A 123 5.97 18.75 14.16
C GLY A 123 7.40 18.88 13.68
N LEU A 124 7.96 17.91 13.03
CA LEU A 124 9.19 18.04 12.28
C LEU A 124 8.93 17.68 10.81
N THR A 125 8.73 18.71 10.03
CA THR A 125 8.47 18.70 8.60
C THR A 125 7.03 18.36 8.23
N GLY A 126 6.23 19.35 7.87
CA GLY A 126 4.89 19.21 7.29
C GLY A 126 4.86 18.51 5.93
N PHE A 127 5.68 17.48 5.76
CA PHE A 127 5.85 16.67 4.57
C PHE A 127 6.13 15.20 4.91
N THR A 128 5.67 14.73 6.05
CA THR A 128 5.55 13.28 6.14
C THR A 128 4.46 12.88 5.16
N THR A 129 4.82 12.15 4.27
CA THR A 129 4.20 11.65 3.07
C THR A 129 2.85 11.07 3.23
N ASN A 130 2.63 10.48 4.36
CA ASN A 130 1.45 9.71 4.65
C ASN A 130 0.33 10.58 5.25
N SER A 131 0.59 11.85 5.55
CA SER A 131 -0.43 12.74 6.12
C SER A 131 -1.66 12.90 5.22
N PHE A 132 -1.49 12.87 3.90
CA PHE A 132 -2.64 12.95 2.99
C PHE A 132 -3.50 11.69 3.02
N LEU A 133 -2.92 10.51 3.23
CA LEU A 133 -3.62 9.23 3.34
C LEU A 133 -4.56 9.19 4.56
N TYR A 134 -4.23 9.95 5.59
CA TYR A 134 -4.98 10.04 6.84
C TYR A 134 -5.82 11.31 6.96
N ASN A 135 -5.82 12.16 5.94
CA ASN A 135 -6.76 13.27 5.90
C ASN A 135 -8.18 12.72 6.04
N LYS A 136 -8.98 13.28 6.95
CA LYS A 136 -10.33 12.75 7.29
C LYS A 136 -11.22 12.57 6.06
N THR A 137 -11.15 13.48 5.11
CA THR A 137 -11.95 13.41 3.89
C THR A 137 -11.45 12.31 2.96
N ILE A 138 -10.13 12.25 2.69
CA ILE A 138 -9.54 11.17 1.87
C ILE A 138 -9.80 9.81 2.51
N ALA A 139 -9.58 9.67 3.81
CA ALA A 139 -9.81 8.41 4.53
C ALA A 139 -11.27 7.96 4.45
N SER A 140 -12.23 8.87 4.64
CA SER A 140 -13.67 8.54 4.56
C SER A 140 -14.10 8.13 3.15
N LEU A 141 -13.50 8.71 2.12
CA LEU A 141 -13.77 8.34 0.72
C LEU A 141 -13.13 7.00 0.34
N SER A 142 -12.02 6.63 1.00
CA SER A 142 -11.13 5.56 0.54
C SER A 142 -11.23 4.29 1.36
N TYR A 143 -11.40 4.39 2.68
CA TYR A 143 -11.30 3.23 3.56
C TYR A 143 -12.62 2.89 4.25
N THR A 144 -12.87 1.58 4.38
CA THR A 144 -13.87 1.03 5.30
C THR A 144 -13.30 1.03 6.72
N ALA A 145 -12.02 0.67 6.85
CA ALA A 145 -11.27 0.78 8.09
C ALA A 145 -9.77 0.92 7.83
N SER A 146 -9.05 1.49 8.80
CA SER A 146 -7.58 1.59 8.78
C SER A 146 -7.00 1.28 10.16
N SER A 147 -5.70 0.95 10.21
CA SER A 147 -4.99 0.76 11.48
C SER A 147 -4.97 2.07 12.29
N ASP A 148 -5.10 1.93 13.59
CA ASP A 148 -5.02 3.04 14.55
C ASP A 148 -3.62 3.20 15.16
N LYS A 149 -2.76 2.20 15.03
CA LYS A 149 -1.41 2.13 15.60
C LYS A 149 -0.41 1.48 14.65
N THR A 150 0.86 1.62 14.99
CA THR A 150 2.00 0.96 14.37
C THR A 150 2.55 -0.15 15.27
N PHE A 151 3.37 -1.02 14.71
CA PHE A 151 3.96 -2.17 15.39
C PHE A 151 5.48 -2.20 15.17
N ARG A 152 6.19 -2.80 16.11
CA ARG A 152 7.63 -2.99 15.97
C ARG A 152 7.98 -3.87 14.77
N TYR A 153 7.20 -4.93 14.52
CA TYR A 153 7.41 -5.88 13.44
C TYR A 153 6.20 -5.97 12.52
N ASP A 154 6.43 -6.21 11.25
CA ASP A 154 5.37 -6.22 10.25
C ASP A 154 4.43 -7.43 10.35
N ASP A 155 4.89 -8.55 10.91
CA ASP A 155 4.03 -9.68 11.21
C ASP A 155 2.96 -9.34 12.26
N GLN A 156 3.29 -8.47 13.22
CA GLN A 156 2.33 -7.98 14.22
C GLN A 156 1.23 -7.11 13.56
N LEU A 157 1.58 -6.31 12.56
CA LEU A 157 0.61 -5.54 11.77
C LEU A 157 -0.39 -6.47 11.07
N ILE A 158 0.12 -7.52 10.42
CA ILE A 158 -0.70 -8.50 9.72
C ILE A 158 -1.58 -9.28 10.70
N GLN A 159 -1.03 -9.70 11.85
CA GLN A 159 -1.78 -10.38 12.90
C GLN A 159 -2.89 -9.49 13.48
N ASP A 160 -2.61 -8.20 13.69
CA ASP A 160 -3.61 -7.23 14.18
C ASP A 160 -4.80 -7.13 13.23
N TYR A 161 -4.56 -7.07 11.92
CA TYR A 161 -5.63 -7.11 10.94
C TYR A 161 -6.49 -8.35 11.07
N PHE A 162 -5.89 -9.54 11.04
CA PHE A 162 -6.65 -10.80 11.10
C PHE A 162 -7.34 -11.04 12.44
N LYS A 163 -6.82 -10.48 13.52
CA LYS A 163 -7.42 -10.55 14.86
C LYS A 163 -8.63 -9.63 15.01
N ASN A 164 -8.54 -8.40 14.45
CA ASN A 164 -9.51 -7.35 14.70
C ASN A 164 -10.48 -7.14 13.55
N LYS A 165 -10.13 -7.59 12.36
CA LYS A 165 -10.96 -7.47 11.16
C LYS A 165 -11.00 -8.80 10.42
N LYS A 166 -12.21 -9.17 10.02
CA LYS A 166 -12.41 -10.26 9.05
C LYS A 166 -13.13 -9.63 7.87
N PRO A 167 -12.67 -9.85 6.64
CA PRO A 167 -13.39 -9.43 5.46
C PRO A 167 -14.79 -10.06 5.51
N THR A 168 -15.81 -9.25 5.55
CA THR A 168 -17.21 -9.70 5.57
C THR A 168 -17.91 -9.41 4.27
N GLY A 169 -17.35 -8.50 3.49
CA GLY A 169 -17.85 -8.13 2.18
C GLY A 169 -17.56 -9.20 1.13
N LYS A 170 -18.36 -9.19 0.08
CA LYS A 170 -18.15 -10.04 -1.11
C LYS A 170 -16.87 -9.65 -1.85
N TYR A 171 -16.55 -8.37 -1.86
CA TYR A 171 -15.38 -7.79 -2.53
C TYR A 171 -14.55 -7.03 -1.51
N ASN A 172 -13.28 -7.37 -1.39
CA ASN A 172 -12.38 -6.75 -0.42
C ASN A 172 -11.06 -6.33 -1.07
N LEU A 173 -10.61 -5.13 -0.76
CA LEU A 173 -9.25 -4.66 -0.99
C LEU A 173 -8.56 -4.52 0.36
N ILE A 174 -7.55 -5.34 0.61
CA ILE A 174 -6.80 -5.38 1.86
C ILE A 174 -5.39 -4.88 1.56
N MET A 175 -5.01 -3.76 2.14
CA MET A 175 -3.75 -3.09 1.87
C MET A 175 -2.88 -3.10 3.12
N PHE A 176 -1.64 -3.58 2.98
CA PHE A 176 -0.61 -3.52 4.02
C PHE A 176 0.56 -2.66 3.54
N HIS A 177 0.93 -1.66 4.32
CA HIS A 177 2.15 -0.90 4.12
C HIS A 177 3.14 -1.25 5.23
N LEU A 178 4.19 -1.93 4.85
CA LEU A 178 5.17 -2.48 5.77
C LEU A 178 6.23 -1.45 6.13
N TRP A 179 6.82 -1.59 7.30
CA TRP A 179 8.05 -0.88 7.64
C TRP A 179 9.26 -1.47 6.91
N GLY A 180 9.20 -2.75 6.60
CA GLY A 180 10.21 -3.46 5.81
C GLY A 180 11.61 -3.40 6.42
N GLN A 181 12.57 -3.06 5.58
CA GLN A 181 14.00 -2.96 5.93
C GLN A 181 14.45 -1.52 6.19
N HIS A 182 13.52 -0.61 6.49
CA HIS A 182 13.79 0.82 6.59
C HIS A 182 14.86 1.15 7.64
N ILE A 183 15.90 1.87 7.23
CA ILE A 183 17.04 2.44 7.96
C ILE A 183 17.91 1.39 8.67
N ASP A 184 17.40 0.64 9.65
CA ASP A 184 18.13 -0.37 10.39
C ASP A 184 17.46 -1.74 10.22
N ALA A 185 17.95 -2.49 9.24
CA ALA A 185 17.41 -3.80 8.90
C ALA A 185 17.54 -4.80 10.08
N ALA A 186 18.61 -4.73 10.87
CA ALA A 186 18.83 -5.65 11.99
C ALA A 186 17.78 -5.50 13.09
N SER A 187 17.28 -4.28 13.33
CA SER A 187 16.24 -4.02 14.33
C SER A 187 14.85 -4.52 13.92
N ARG A 188 14.68 -4.94 12.66
CA ARG A 188 13.39 -5.36 12.09
C ARG A 188 13.09 -6.84 12.28
N TYR A 189 13.99 -7.57 12.90
CA TYR A 189 13.83 -8.98 13.24
C TYR A 189 13.96 -9.20 14.74
N PRO A 190 13.16 -10.12 15.33
CA PRO A 190 13.36 -10.54 16.69
C PRO A 190 14.78 -11.13 16.84
N HIS A 191 15.53 -10.66 17.82
CA HIS A 191 16.78 -11.32 18.21
C HIS A 191 16.40 -12.55 19.04
N ASN A 192 16.81 -13.72 18.58
CA ASN A 192 16.73 -14.97 19.36
C ASN A 192 17.74 -14.97 20.50
#